data_837694ffdf934b2531de39092a154816
#
_entry.id   837694ffdf934b2531de39092a154816
#
_cell.length_a   1.000
_cell.length_b   1.000
_cell.length_c   1.000
_cell.angle_alpha   90.00
_cell.angle_beta   90.00
_cell.angle_gamma   90.00
#
_symmetry.space_group_name_H-M   'P 1'
#
loop_
_entity.id
_entity.type
_entity.pdbx_description
1 polymer ?
#
loop_
_entity_poly.entity_id
_entity_poly.type
_entity_poly.pdbx_seq_one_letter_code
_entity_poly.pdbx_strand_id
1 'polypeptide(L)'
;EDYLKGGAIAEAFRKSSADYRPGATVWRVDPDGSLAWTDGTTAHILKARRIIAATGAIERPVPIPGWTLPGVMGAGAAQILMKTASMVPDGPTVIAGNGPLLYLVANQLFKSGAEIAAILETTRFRDYLAAVPHAPAALRANEYLSKGARMMQHLRNKGFRIQSAVSNIRATGDGTLQKVIYTAHT
;
A
#
# COMPACT_ATOMS: atom_id res chain seq x y z
N GLU A 1 12.30 -11.27 -2.42
CA GLU A 1 12.69 -11.58 -3.82
C GLU A 1 12.41 -10.44 -4.80
N ASP A 2 11.25 -9.74 -4.71
CA ASP A 2 10.91 -8.66 -5.66
C ASP A 2 11.84 -7.42 -5.54
N TYR A 3 12.45 -7.18 -4.39
CA TYR A 3 13.41 -6.08 -4.18
C TYR A 3 14.70 -6.23 -4.99
N LEU A 4 15.13 -7.45 -5.23
CA LEU A 4 16.38 -7.73 -5.96
C LEU A 4 16.21 -7.64 -7.47
N LYS A 5 14.97 -7.69 -7.98
CA LYS A 5 14.70 -7.61 -9.43
C LYS A 5 15.11 -6.29 -10.06
N GLY A 6 15.13 -5.19 -9.28
CA GLY A 6 15.60 -3.88 -9.72
C GLY A 6 17.11 -3.70 -9.76
N GLY A 7 17.90 -4.65 -9.22
CA GLY A 7 19.34 -4.51 -9.05
C GLY A 7 20.07 -4.26 -10.36
N ALA A 8 19.79 -5.05 -11.41
CA ALA A 8 20.40 -4.91 -12.72
C ALA A 8 20.10 -3.54 -13.38
N ILE A 9 18.86 -3.05 -13.21
CA ILE A 9 18.46 -1.74 -13.73
C ILE A 9 19.19 -0.62 -12.98
N ALA A 10 19.27 -0.71 -11.66
CA ALA A 10 19.99 0.26 -10.83
C ALA A 10 21.49 0.29 -11.16
N GLU A 11 22.09 -0.87 -11.43
CA GLU A 11 23.49 -0.96 -11.83
C GLU A 11 23.71 -0.37 -13.22
N ALA A 12 22.86 -0.68 -14.19
CA ALA A 12 22.92 -0.09 -15.52
C ALA A 12 22.76 1.44 -15.48
N PHE A 13 21.85 1.93 -14.63
CA PHE A 13 21.68 3.38 -14.40
C PHE A 13 22.94 4.02 -13.84
N ARG A 14 23.57 3.43 -12.80
CA ARG A 14 24.81 3.94 -12.20
C ARG A 14 25.98 3.96 -13.19
N LYS A 15 26.00 3.06 -14.17
CA LYS A 15 27.01 2.99 -15.24
C LYS A 15 26.70 3.92 -16.42
N SER A 16 25.50 4.52 -16.44
CA SER A 16 25.11 5.45 -17.50
C SER A 16 25.74 6.84 -17.31
N SER A 17 25.63 7.69 -18.34
CA SER A 17 26.06 9.10 -18.28
C SER A 17 25.07 10.04 -17.57
N ALA A 18 24.06 9.49 -16.85
CA ALA A 18 23.10 10.29 -16.12
C ALA A 18 23.77 10.99 -14.91
N ASP A 19 23.50 12.29 -14.75
CA ASP A 19 23.91 13.03 -13.55
C ASP A 19 22.99 12.65 -12.38
N TYR A 20 23.46 11.77 -11.52
CA TYR A 20 22.73 11.26 -10.36
C TYR A 20 23.10 12.05 -9.11
N ARG A 21 22.12 12.71 -8.50
CA ARG A 21 22.25 13.53 -7.30
C ARG A 21 21.55 12.89 -6.10
N PRO A 22 22.15 11.90 -5.42
CA PRO A 22 21.56 11.30 -4.23
C PRO A 22 21.49 12.32 -3.09
N GLY A 23 20.40 12.27 -2.30
CA GLY A 23 20.17 13.22 -1.20
C GLY A 23 19.66 14.59 -1.63
N ALA A 24 19.52 14.85 -2.93
CA ALA A 24 18.92 16.10 -3.41
C ALA A 24 17.42 16.14 -3.08
N THR A 25 16.95 17.28 -2.57
CA THR A 25 15.55 17.54 -2.29
C THR A 25 15.00 18.57 -3.26
N VAL A 26 14.01 18.18 -4.04
CA VAL A 26 13.24 19.07 -4.91
C VAL A 26 12.06 19.61 -4.12
N TRP A 27 11.91 20.95 -4.04
CA TRP A 27 10.78 21.56 -3.31
C TRP A 27 9.84 22.37 -4.20
N ARG A 28 10.25 22.66 -5.46
CA ARG A 28 9.42 23.43 -6.39
C ARG A 28 9.62 22.94 -7.81
N VAL A 29 8.51 22.82 -8.51
CA VAL A 29 8.45 22.56 -9.95
C VAL A 29 7.47 23.55 -10.56
N ASP A 30 7.92 24.32 -11.54
CA ASP A 30 7.11 25.33 -12.22
C ASP A 30 6.62 24.82 -13.58
N PRO A 31 5.49 25.36 -14.08
CA PRO A 31 4.93 24.97 -15.39
C PRO A 31 5.85 25.26 -16.58
N ASP A 32 6.79 26.20 -16.42
CA ASP A 32 7.77 26.55 -17.46
C ASP A 32 8.94 25.54 -17.54
N GLY A 33 8.93 24.50 -16.72
CA GLY A 33 9.97 23.48 -16.63
C GLY A 33 11.13 23.84 -15.70
N SER A 34 11.00 24.93 -14.94
CA SER A 34 11.96 25.27 -13.90
C SER A 34 11.77 24.38 -12.67
N LEU A 35 12.86 23.91 -12.09
CA LEU A 35 12.89 23.01 -10.94
C LEU A 35 13.89 23.56 -9.93
N ALA A 36 13.44 23.80 -8.70
CA ALA A 36 14.30 24.23 -7.60
C ALA A 36 14.58 23.05 -6.65
N TRP A 37 15.84 22.85 -6.33
CA TRP A 37 16.31 21.77 -5.48
C TRP A 37 17.50 22.19 -4.60
N THR A 38 17.79 21.40 -3.57
CA THR A 38 18.97 21.58 -2.72
C THR A 38 19.72 20.27 -2.55
N ASP A 39 21.03 20.35 -2.39
CA ASP A 39 21.90 19.27 -1.95
C ASP A 39 22.09 19.25 -0.41
N GLY A 40 21.34 20.09 0.31
CA GLY A 40 21.44 20.26 1.76
C GLY A 40 22.33 21.45 2.18
N THR A 41 23.14 21.99 1.28
CA THR A 41 24.04 23.14 1.54
C THR A 41 23.67 24.34 0.66
N THR A 42 23.37 24.13 -0.58
CA THR A 42 23.12 25.17 -1.59
C THR A 42 21.77 24.90 -2.31
N ALA A 43 21.09 25.99 -2.64
CA ALA A 43 19.90 25.97 -3.48
C ALA A 43 20.30 26.15 -4.95
N HIS A 44 19.67 25.36 -5.80
CA HIS A 44 19.92 25.32 -7.23
C HIS A 44 18.63 25.48 -8.02
N ILE A 45 18.71 26.04 -9.21
CA ILE A 45 17.64 26.08 -10.18
C ILE A 45 18.11 25.38 -11.45
N LEU A 46 17.30 24.47 -11.96
CA LEU A 46 17.50 23.78 -13.22
C LEU A 46 16.30 24.02 -14.13
N LYS A 47 16.50 24.26 -15.40
CA LYS A 47 15.44 24.29 -16.40
C LYS A 47 15.51 23.04 -17.25
N ALA A 48 14.42 22.24 -17.24
CA ALA A 48 14.31 21.00 -17.97
C ALA A 48 13.29 21.09 -19.10
N ARG A 49 13.54 20.42 -20.20
CA ARG A 49 12.57 20.27 -21.31
C ARG A 49 11.42 19.32 -20.93
N ARG A 50 11.68 18.36 -20.08
CA ARG A 50 10.71 17.38 -19.56
C ARG A 50 11.09 17.00 -18.16
N ILE A 51 10.10 16.84 -17.30
CA ILE A 51 10.26 16.42 -15.91
C ILE A 51 9.44 15.14 -15.73
N ILE A 52 10.05 14.11 -15.15
CA ILE A 52 9.38 12.89 -14.77
C ILE A 52 9.33 12.86 -13.23
N ALA A 53 8.12 12.98 -12.68
CA ALA A 53 7.90 12.84 -11.24
C ALA A 53 7.77 11.37 -10.88
N ALA A 54 8.78 10.82 -10.21
CA ALA A 54 8.80 9.44 -9.73
C ALA A 54 8.91 9.42 -8.19
N THR A 55 8.05 10.19 -7.54
CA THR A 55 8.10 10.50 -6.10
C THR A 55 7.58 9.38 -5.20
N GLY A 56 7.17 8.26 -5.78
CA GLY A 56 6.55 7.17 -5.04
C GLY A 56 5.11 7.48 -4.62
N ALA A 57 4.65 6.78 -3.61
CA ALA A 57 3.31 6.95 -3.06
C ALA A 57 3.37 6.98 -1.53
N ILE A 58 2.56 7.83 -0.93
CA ILE A 58 2.33 7.89 0.51
C ILE A 58 0.96 7.31 0.77
N GLU A 59 0.87 6.41 1.75
CA GLU A 59 -0.41 5.88 2.19
C GLU A 59 -1.25 7.02 2.80
N ARG A 60 -2.49 7.13 2.33
CA ARG A 60 -3.46 8.04 2.93
C ARG A 60 -4.11 7.35 4.14
N PRO A 61 -3.83 7.78 5.37
CA PRO A 61 -4.48 7.21 6.54
C PRO A 61 -5.99 7.46 6.50
N VAL A 62 -6.76 6.45 6.91
CA VAL A 62 -8.22 6.55 7.09
C VAL A 62 -8.49 6.63 8.58
N PRO A 63 -8.93 7.79 9.10
CA PRO A 63 -9.13 8.01 10.53
C PRO A 63 -10.41 7.33 11.02
N ILE A 64 -10.35 6.03 11.24
CA ILE A 64 -11.42 5.31 11.94
C ILE A 64 -11.39 5.65 13.44
N PRO A 65 -12.51 5.58 14.17
CA PRO A 65 -12.50 5.73 15.62
C PRO A 65 -11.47 4.80 16.27
N GLY A 66 -10.58 5.36 17.09
CA GLY A 66 -9.50 4.63 17.75
C GLY A 66 -8.24 4.39 16.90
N TRP A 67 -8.10 5.01 15.73
CA TRP A 67 -6.95 4.81 14.83
C TRP A 67 -5.59 5.24 15.42
N THR A 68 -5.60 6.03 16.51
CA THR A 68 -4.38 6.46 17.22
C THR A 68 -3.96 5.52 18.34
N LEU A 69 -4.72 4.47 18.61
CA LEU A 69 -4.35 3.49 19.64
C LEU A 69 -3.07 2.74 19.20
N PRO A 70 -2.09 2.56 20.10
CA PRO A 70 -1.00 1.63 19.87
C PRO A 70 -1.52 0.27 19.43
N GLY A 71 -0.94 -0.29 18.38
CA GLY A 71 -1.43 -1.51 17.72
C GLY A 71 -2.28 -1.24 16.47
N VAL A 72 -2.68 0.02 16.21
CA VAL A 72 -3.33 0.41 14.93
C VAL A 72 -2.30 1.12 14.05
N MET A 73 -2.17 0.68 12.81
CA MET A 73 -1.28 1.31 11.84
C MET A 73 -1.81 1.17 10.42
N GLY A 74 -1.32 2.00 9.52
CA GLY A 74 -1.58 1.87 8.10
C GLY A 74 -0.94 0.58 7.54
N ALA A 75 -1.59 -0.02 6.55
CA ALA A 75 -1.11 -1.24 5.92
C ALA A 75 0.26 -1.05 5.24
N GLY A 76 0.51 0.15 4.68
CA GLY A 76 1.81 0.52 4.12
C GLY A 76 2.91 0.58 5.17
N ALA A 77 2.63 1.11 6.36
CA ALA A 77 3.58 1.13 7.47
C ALA A 77 3.95 -0.29 7.91
N ALA A 78 2.96 -1.17 8.09
CA ALA A 78 3.19 -2.59 8.40
C ALA A 78 4.03 -3.28 7.31
N GLN A 79 3.76 -2.99 6.04
CA GLN A 79 4.52 -3.53 4.92
C GLN A 79 5.97 -3.02 4.89
N ILE A 80 6.21 -1.75 5.23
CA ILE A 80 7.57 -1.19 5.32
C ILE A 80 8.34 -1.89 6.44
N LEU A 81 7.79 -1.99 7.65
CA LEU A 81 8.43 -2.66 8.78
C LEU A 81 8.78 -4.12 8.46
N MET A 82 7.85 -4.84 7.84
CA MET A 82 8.09 -6.22 7.39
C MET A 82 9.25 -6.31 6.40
N LYS A 83 9.32 -5.40 5.44
CA LYS A 83 10.32 -5.45 4.36
C LYS A 83 11.69 -4.94 4.77
N THR A 84 11.76 -3.93 5.62
CA THR A 84 13.02 -3.28 6.00
C THR A 84 13.64 -3.86 7.27
N ALA A 85 12.80 -4.31 8.19
CA ALA A 85 13.22 -4.79 9.50
C ALA A 85 12.82 -6.24 9.80
N SER A 86 12.16 -6.92 8.85
CA SER A 86 11.60 -8.28 9.05
C SER A 86 10.65 -8.37 10.25
N MET A 87 10.01 -7.25 10.59
CA MET A 87 9.05 -7.18 11.71
C MET A 87 7.64 -7.46 11.22
N VAL A 88 6.92 -8.27 11.97
CA VAL A 88 5.48 -8.52 11.79
C VAL A 88 4.75 -8.21 13.09
N PRO A 89 3.43 -7.95 13.03
CA PRO A 89 2.63 -7.79 14.25
C PRO A 89 2.76 -9.00 15.18
N ASP A 90 2.86 -8.74 16.47
CA ASP A 90 2.89 -9.75 17.52
C ASP A 90 1.44 -10.03 17.97
N GLY A 91 0.88 -11.15 17.50
CA GLY A 91 -0.46 -11.59 17.85
C GLY A 91 -1.53 -11.39 16.75
N PRO A 92 -2.81 -11.64 17.11
CA PRO A 92 -3.91 -11.67 16.15
C PRO A 92 -4.12 -10.35 15.44
N THR A 93 -3.95 -10.34 14.13
CA THR A 93 -3.99 -9.15 13.29
C THR A 93 -5.29 -9.09 12.48
N VAL A 94 -5.98 -7.97 12.53
CA VAL A 94 -7.13 -7.66 11.66
C VAL A 94 -6.68 -6.71 10.57
N ILE A 95 -6.91 -7.07 9.30
CA ILE A 95 -6.60 -6.21 8.15
C ILE A 95 -7.91 -5.70 7.58
N ALA A 96 -8.06 -4.38 7.49
CA ALA A 96 -9.28 -3.76 6.99
C ALA A 96 -8.99 -2.81 5.83
N GLY A 97 -9.87 -2.80 4.84
CA GLY A 97 -9.72 -1.93 3.67
C GLY A 97 -10.52 -2.38 2.46
N ASN A 98 -10.08 -1.99 1.28
CA ASN A 98 -10.69 -2.40 0.02
C ASN A 98 -9.65 -2.66 -1.07
N GLY A 99 -10.12 -3.33 -2.13
CA GLY A 99 -9.35 -3.57 -3.33
C GLY A 99 -8.22 -4.61 -3.19
N PRO A 100 -7.46 -4.84 -4.26
CA PRO A 100 -6.49 -5.93 -4.33
C PRO A 100 -5.30 -5.79 -3.37
N LEU A 101 -4.98 -4.57 -2.94
CA LEU A 101 -3.89 -4.33 -1.99
C LEU A 101 -4.20 -4.91 -0.60
N LEU A 102 -5.47 -4.96 -0.19
CA LEU A 102 -5.90 -5.62 1.03
C LEU A 102 -5.42 -7.07 1.08
N TYR A 103 -5.67 -7.82 0.01
CA TYR A 103 -5.28 -9.23 -0.10
C TYR A 103 -3.77 -9.41 -0.28
N LEU A 104 -3.11 -8.47 -0.96
CA LEU A 104 -1.66 -8.49 -1.11
C LEU A 104 -0.96 -8.37 0.24
N VAL A 105 -1.35 -7.38 1.04
CA VAL A 105 -0.76 -7.15 2.37
C VAL A 105 -1.05 -8.32 3.29
N ALA A 106 -2.30 -8.83 3.31
CA ALA A 106 -2.68 -10.00 4.09
C ALA A 106 -1.80 -11.22 3.75
N ASN A 107 -1.62 -11.49 2.45
CA ASN A 107 -0.80 -12.61 2.00
C ASN A 107 0.69 -12.44 2.32
N GLN A 108 1.21 -11.22 2.25
CA GLN A 108 2.61 -10.94 2.59
C GLN A 108 2.87 -11.09 4.08
N LEU A 109 2.03 -10.50 4.93
CA LEU A 109 2.12 -10.63 6.39
C LEU A 109 2.01 -12.09 6.83
N PHE A 110 1.02 -12.82 6.29
CA PHE A 110 0.87 -14.25 6.56
C PHE A 110 2.13 -15.06 6.21
N LYS A 111 2.68 -14.84 5.01
CA LYS A 111 3.91 -15.52 4.56
C LYS A 111 5.13 -15.17 5.42
N SER A 112 5.11 -14.01 6.06
CA SER A 112 6.16 -13.55 6.97
C SER A 112 5.94 -14.00 8.42
N GLY A 113 4.91 -14.81 8.69
CA GLY A 113 4.64 -15.40 10.00
C GLY A 113 3.64 -14.65 10.86
N ALA A 114 2.99 -13.58 10.37
CA ALA A 114 1.95 -12.90 11.13
C ALA A 114 0.68 -13.77 11.26
N GLU A 115 0.06 -13.74 12.42
CA GLU A 115 -1.24 -14.35 12.67
C GLU A 115 -2.35 -13.43 12.13
N ILE A 116 -3.10 -13.88 11.12
CA ILE A 116 -4.22 -13.13 10.54
C ILE A 116 -5.53 -13.64 11.13
N ALA A 117 -6.13 -12.85 12.02
CA ALA A 117 -7.40 -13.19 12.67
C ALA A 117 -8.61 -12.93 11.77
N ALA A 118 -8.60 -11.86 10.99
CA ALA A 118 -9.68 -11.53 10.05
C ALA A 118 -9.22 -10.56 8.96
N ILE A 119 -9.89 -10.64 7.80
CA ILE A 119 -9.77 -9.69 6.69
C ILE A 119 -11.15 -9.04 6.52
N LEU A 120 -11.22 -7.72 6.70
CA LEU A 120 -12.45 -6.94 6.63
C LEU A 120 -12.47 -6.11 5.35
N GLU A 121 -13.29 -6.49 4.39
CA GLU A 121 -13.44 -5.80 3.12
C GLU A 121 -14.62 -4.83 3.17
N THR A 122 -14.36 -3.56 2.86
CA THR A 122 -15.38 -2.50 2.89
C THR A 122 -16.15 -2.36 1.58
N THR A 123 -15.75 -3.04 0.50
CA THR A 123 -16.42 -2.99 -0.80
C THR A 123 -17.80 -3.63 -0.69
N ARG A 124 -18.84 -2.90 -1.11
CA ARG A 124 -20.23 -3.37 -1.12
C ARG A 124 -20.59 -3.90 -2.49
N PHE A 125 -21.62 -4.74 -2.55
CA PHE A 125 -22.12 -5.28 -3.82
C PHE A 125 -22.47 -4.20 -4.85
N ARG A 126 -23.09 -3.10 -4.42
CA ARG A 126 -23.40 -1.95 -5.28
C ARG A 126 -22.15 -1.32 -5.93
N ASP A 127 -21.00 -1.38 -5.27
CA ASP A 127 -19.77 -0.82 -5.77
C ASP A 127 -19.23 -1.67 -6.94
N TYR A 128 -19.43 -3.00 -6.87
CA TYR A 128 -19.18 -3.91 -7.99
C TYR A 128 -20.10 -3.64 -9.17
N LEU A 129 -21.41 -3.42 -8.90
CA LEU A 129 -22.36 -3.04 -9.96
C LEU A 129 -21.98 -1.73 -10.63
N ALA A 130 -21.55 -0.72 -9.86
CA ALA A 130 -21.08 0.55 -10.39
C ALA A 130 -19.80 0.42 -11.25
N ALA A 131 -19.00 -0.62 -11.01
CA ALA A 131 -17.79 -0.89 -11.79
C ALA A 131 -18.06 -1.62 -13.12
N VAL A 132 -19.23 -2.23 -13.32
CA VAL A 132 -19.57 -3.00 -14.54
C VAL A 132 -19.32 -2.23 -15.85
N PRO A 133 -19.68 -0.94 -15.99
CA PRO A 133 -19.40 -0.19 -17.23
C PRO A 133 -17.90 -0.10 -17.56
N HIS A 134 -17.02 -0.25 -16.57
CA HIS A 134 -15.56 -0.20 -16.74
C HIS A 134 -14.93 -1.57 -17.01
N ALA A 135 -15.73 -2.66 -16.99
CA ALA A 135 -15.24 -4.02 -17.22
C ALA A 135 -14.45 -4.21 -18.51
N PRO A 136 -14.85 -3.65 -19.67
CA PRO A 136 -14.05 -3.79 -20.91
C PRO A 136 -12.64 -3.20 -20.79
N ALA A 137 -12.50 -2.08 -20.09
CA ALA A 137 -11.19 -1.47 -19.83
C ALA A 137 -10.37 -2.30 -18.81
N ALA A 138 -11.01 -2.82 -17.79
CA ALA A 138 -10.38 -3.66 -16.77
C ALA A 138 -9.86 -4.99 -17.35
N LEU A 139 -10.54 -5.57 -18.32
CA LEU A 139 -10.10 -6.80 -19.01
C LEU A 139 -8.76 -6.63 -19.77
N ARG A 140 -8.39 -5.41 -20.15
CA ARG A 140 -7.06 -5.12 -20.72
C ARG A 140 -5.94 -5.32 -19.69
N ALA A 141 -6.27 -5.28 -18.42
CA ALA A 141 -5.36 -5.49 -17.29
C ALA A 141 -5.60 -6.86 -16.61
N ASN A 142 -5.88 -7.90 -17.39
CA ASN A 142 -6.25 -9.24 -16.94
C ASN A 142 -5.22 -9.87 -15.99
N GLU A 143 -3.93 -9.56 -16.16
CA GLU A 143 -2.86 -10.04 -15.27
C GLU A 143 -3.06 -9.57 -13.83
N TYR A 144 -3.44 -8.31 -13.62
CA TYR A 144 -3.72 -7.77 -12.29
C TYR A 144 -4.99 -8.37 -11.69
N LEU A 145 -6.03 -8.53 -12.50
CA LEU A 145 -7.29 -9.15 -12.06
C LEU A 145 -7.06 -10.61 -11.65
N SER A 146 -6.36 -11.38 -12.48
CA SER A 146 -6.05 -12.78 -12.19
C SER A 146 -5.12 -12.94 -10.98
N LYS A 147 -4.17 -12.02 -10.79
CA LYS A 147 -3.31 -12.00 -9.60
C LYS A 147 -4.12 -11.73 -8.33
N GLY A 148 -5.03 -10.74 -8.36
CA GLY A 148 -5.92 -10.43 -7.25
C GLY A 148 -6.84 -11.61 -6.89
N ALA A 149 -7.47 -12.22 -7.89
CA ALA A 149 -8.33 -13.37 -7.69
C ALA A 149 -7.58 -14.58 -7.09
N ARG A 150 -6.38 -14.88 -7.59
CA ARG A 150 -5.54 -15.94 -7.04
C ARG A 150 -5.13 -15.69 -5.58
N MET A 151 -4.80 -14.44 -5.23
CA MET A 151 -4.47 -14.09 -3.84
C MET A 151 -5.68 -14.27 -2.91
N MET A 152 -6.86 -13.80 -3.34
CA MET A 152 -8.10 -14.00 -2.57
C MET A 152 -8.42 -15.48 -2.39
N GLN A 153 -8.35 -16.27 -3.45
CA GLN A 153 -8.60 -17.71 -3.40
C GLN A 153 -7.59 -18.41 -2.50
N HIS A 154 -6.31 -18.04 -2.56
CA HIS A 154 -5.27 -18.59 -1.69
C HIS A 154 -5.60 -18.36 -0.21
N LEU A 155 -5.99 -17.14 0.16
CA LEU A 155 -6.36 -16.81 1.54
C LEU A 155 -7.62 -17.58 1.99
N ARG A 156 -8.66 -17.68 1.14
CA ARG A 156 -9.85 -18.49 1.42
C ARG A 156 -9.52 -19.97 1.65
N ASN A 157 -8.67 -20.54 0.80
CA ASN A 157 -8.25 -21.95 0.92
C ASN A 157 -7.42 -22.21 2.21
N LYS A 158 -6.78 -21.18 2.77
CA LYS A 158 -6.11 -21.26 4.06
C LYS A 158 -7.03 -21.08 5.26
N GLY A 159 -8.33 -20.92 5.04
CA GLY A 159 -9.34 -20.81 6.09
C GLY A 159 -9.43 -19.43 6.74
N PHE A 160 -8.85 -18.39 6.14
CA PHE A 160 -8.97 -17.03 6.69
C PHE A 160 -10.40 -16.53 6.65
N ARG A 161 -10.83 -15.91 7.76
CA ARG A 161 -12.13 -15.25 7.85
C ARG A 161 -12.11 -13.97 7.02
N ILE A 162 -12.69 -14.01 5.82
CA ILE A 162 -12.88 -12.82 4.98
C ILE A 162 -14.33 -12.38 5.13
N GLN A 163 -14.53 -11.18 5.68
CA GLN A 163 -15.85 -10.58 5.84
C GLN A 163 -15.98 -9.42 4.86
N SER A 164 -16.85 -9.56 3.86
CA SER A 164 -17.12 -8.51 2.87
C SER A 164 -18.25 -7.59 3.32
N ALA A 165 -18.35 -6.42 2.65
CA ALA A 165 -19.37 -5.41 2.89
C ALA A 165 -19.42 -4.91 4.34
N VAL A 166 -18.26 -4.75 4.98
CA VAL A 166 -18.21 -4.21 6.35
C VAL A 166 -18.24 -2.67 6.36
N SER A 167 -18.81 -2.12 7.42
CA SER A 167 -18.83 -0.69 7.69
C SER A 167 -18.66 -0.41 9.18
N ASN A 168 -18.60 0.88 9.56
CA ASN A 168 -18.50 1.32 10.96
C ASN A 168 -17.36 0.64 11.72
N ILE A 169 -16.21 0.46 11.07
CA ILE A 169 -15.04 -0.13 11.69
C ILE A 169 -14.52 0.83 12.77
N ARG A 170 -14.28 0.33 13.97
CA ARG A 170 -13.66 1.06 15.07
C ARG A 170 -12.68 0.18 15.83
N ALA A 171 -11.60 0.77 16.26
CA ALA A 171 -10.63 0.17 17.16
C ALA A 171 -10.91 0.61 18.61
N THR A 172 -10.86 -0.29 19.55
CA THR A 172 -11.11 -0.01 20.97
C THR A 172 -10.11 -0.74 21.86
N GLY A 173 -9.81 -0.14 23.01
CA GLY A 173 -8.91 -0.72 24.00
C GLY A 173 -8.54 0.32 25.06
N ASP A 174 -7.88 -0.13 26.11
CA ASP A 174 -7.35 0.71 27.19
C ASP A 174 -5.83 0.83 26.99
N GLY A 175 -5.41 1.99 26.53
CA GLY A 175 -3.99 2.27 26.22
C GLY A 175 -3.43 1.57 24.98
N THR A 176 -3.96 0.42 24.58
CA THR A 176 -3.57 -0.36 23.40
C THR A 176 -4.80 -0.96 22.72
N LEU A 177 -4.66 -1.36 21.46
CA LEU A 177 -5.72 -2.05 20.72
C LEU A 177 -6.04 -3.40 21.37
N GLN A 178 -7.31 -3.61 21.72
CA GLN A 178 -7.82 -4.87 22.27
C GLN A 178 -8.91 -5.49 21.40
N LYS A 179 -9.71 -4.67 20.71
CA LYS A 179 -10.86 -5.13 19.92
C LYS A 179 -11.02 -4.28 18.68
N VAL A 180 -11.46 -4.93 17.60
CA VAL A 180 -11.97 -4.29 16.39
C VAL A 180 -13.46 -4.60 16.28
N ILE A 181 -14.28 -3.57 16.24
CA ILE A 181 -15.75 -3.66 16.13
C ILE A 181 -16.16 -3.16 14.75
N TYR A 182 -17.07 -3.86 14.10
CA TYR A 182 -17.56 -3.51 12.78
C TYR A 182 -19.00 -3.95 12.56
N THR A 183 -19.67 -3.37 11.58
CA THR A 183 -21.00 -3.79 11.11
C THR A 183 -20.82 -4.62 9.84
N ALA A 184 -21.29 -5.85 9.83
CA ALA A 184 -21.37 -6.69 8.64
C ALA A 184 -22.73 -6.47 7.96
N HIS A 185 -22.73 -6.28 6.65
CA HIS A 185 -23.94 -6.26 5.83
C HIS A 185 -24.03 -7.60 5.08
N THR A 186 -25.10 -8.30 5.35
CA THR A 186 -25.46 -9.53 4.62
C THR A 186 -26.12 -9.20 3.30
#